data_a6468d0f6ad64d6992b2e97c44670073
#
_entry.id   a6468d0f6ad64d6992b2e97c44670073
#
_cell.length_a   1.000
_cell.length_b   1.000
_cell.length_c   1.000
_cell.angle_alpha   90.00
_cell.angle_beta   90.00
_cell.angle_gamma   90.00
#
_symmetry.space_group_name_H-M   'P 1'
#
loop_
_entity.id
_entity.type
_entity.pdbx_description
1 polymer ?
#
loop_
_entity_poly.entity_id
_entity_poly.type
_entity_poly.pdbx_seq_one_letter_code
_entity_poly.pdbx_strand_id
1 'polypeptide(L)'
;LPGTKIFSSGKIDDAYQWCTNQITGPVLLILDEAHRYRNELTDDYTLLHSLSRSNAGNKVVILTATPFNNDPKDVFALVKLFQTPGQSTIRSVDNLSLRFRELIERYKKLRSSLRSSKLTPDEITDETKEIAQELRRLIEPVIVRRSRIDLQTISRYRNNLIKQGIAFAKVEGPELLEYELGDLFDLYLNTLETLTNEDHGFEGARYKPVTYILDEKR
;
A
#
# COMPACT_ATOMS: atom_id res chain seq x y z
N LEU A 1 -16.01 -22.29 7.78
CA LEU A 1 -15.33 -23.55 7.48
C LEU A 1 -14.78 -24.12 8.79
N PRO A 2 -14.90 -25.44 9.05
CA PRO A 2 -14.26 -26.05 10.19
C PRO A 2 -12.75 -25.77 10.19
N GLY A 3 -12.17 -25.42 11.33
CA GLY A 3 -10.74 -25.12 11.45
C GLY A 3 -10.32 -23.72 11.01
N THR A 4 -11.26 -22.84 10.66
CA THR A 4 -10.95 -21.43 10.34
C THR A 4 -11.13 -20.57 11.58
N LYS A 5 -10.15 -19.70 11.85
CA LYS A 5 -10.23 -18.67 12.89
C LYS A 5 -9.93 -17.30 12.29
N ILE A 6 -10.67 -16.29 12.73
CA ILE A 6 -10.54 -14.91 12.24
C ILE A 6 -10.04 -14.06 13.39
N PHE A 7 -9.05 -13.23 13.09
CA PHE A 7 -8.48 -12.26 14.02
C PHE A 7 -8.59 -10.86 13.42
N SER A 8 -8.82 -9.86 14.24
CA SER A 8 -8.72 -8.47 13.78
C SER A 8 -7.26 -8.06 13.60
N SER A 9 -7.02 -7.07 12.77
CA SER A 9 -5.66 -6.56 12.48
C SER A 9 -4.92 -6.02 13.72
N GLY A 10 -5.63 -5.64 14.78
CA GLY A 10 -5.02 -5.24 16.06
C GLY A 10 -4.74 -6.40 17.02
N LYS A 11 -4.90 -7.66 16.56
CA LYS A 11 -4.72 -8.88 17.36
C LYS A 11 -3.81 -9.89 16.66
N ILE A 12 -2.74 -9.40 16.06
CA ILE A 12 -1.77 -10.27 15.35
C ILE A 12 -1.02 -11.15 16.33
N ASP A 13 -0.73 -10.64 17.54
CA ASP A 13 -0.12 -11.45 18.60
C ASP A 13 -1.02 -12.61 19.02
N ASP A 14 -2.32 -12.39 19.23
CA ASP A 14 -3.28 -13.47 19.52
C ASP A 14 -3.30 -14.52 18.40
N ALA A 15 -3.21 -14.09 17.14
CA ALA A 15 -3.16 -14.98 15.98
C ALA A 15 -1.87 -15.81 15.99
N TYR A 16 -0.75 -15.17 16.26
CA TYR A 16 0.55 -15.82 16.37
C TYR A 16 0.55 -16.88 17.48
N GLN A 17 0.12 -16.51 18.68
CA GLN A 17 0.02 -17.41 19.83
C GLN A 17 -0.91 -18.59 19.56
N TRP A 18 -2.04 -18.33 18.93
CA TRP A 18 -3.00 -19.40 18.58
C TRP A 18 -2.39 -20.38 17.59
N CYS A 19 -1.76 -19.90 16.52
CA CYS A 19 -1.15 -20.76 15.51
C CYS A 19 0.01 -21.56 16.08
N THR A 20 0.87 -20.97 16.90
CA THR A 20 2.06 -21.64 17.43
C THR A 20 1.76 -22.64 18.55
N ASN A 21 0.71 -22.38 19.35
CA ASN A 21 0.41 -23.22 20.52
C ASN A 21 -0.66 -24.28 20.24
N GLN A 22 -1.53 -24.08 19.24
CA GLN A 22 -2.68 -24.96 19.02
C GLN A 22 -2.65 -25.70 17.68
N ILE A 23 -1.78 -25.29 16.76
CA ILE A 23 -1.71 -25.90 15.42
C ILE A 23 -0.37 -26.61 15.25
N THR A 24 -0.44 -27.90 14.95
CA THR A 24 0.76 -28.72 14.70
C THR A 24 1.11 -28.90 13.23
N GLY A 25 0.19 -28.54 12.33
CA GLY A 25 0.34 -28.68 10.88
C GLY A 25 0.51 -27.35 10.15
N PRO A 26 0.62 -27.41 8.81
CA PRO A 26 0.67 -26.20 7.99
C PRO A 26 -0.65 -25.45 8.00
N VAL A 27 -0.56 -24.11 7.91
CA VAL A 27 -1.71 -23.21 7.87
C VAL A 27 -1.76 -22.44 6.55
N LEU A 28 -2.97 -22.06 6.16
CA LEU A 28 -3.21 -21.04 5.15
C LEU A 28 -3.51 -19.71 5.84
N LEU A 29 -2.60 -18.76 5.73
CA LEU A 29 -2.77 -17.39 6.21
C LEU A 29 -3.43 -16.55 5.11
N ILE A 30 -4.55 -15.93 5.43
CA ILE A 30 -5.23 -14.98 4.54
C ILE A 30 -5.15 -13.61 5.21
N LEU A 31 -4.40 -12.69 4.60
CA LEU A 31 -4.21 -11.34 5.11
C LEU A 31 -5.07 -10.37 4.28
N ASP A 32 -6.15 -9.91 4.87
CA ASP A 32 -7.00 -8.89 4.26
C ASP A 32 -6.49 -7.49 4.60
N GLU A 33 -6.68 -6.54 3.67
CA GLU A 33 -6.14 -5.18 3.74
C GLU A 33 -4.64 -5.15 4.08
N ALA A 34 -3.89 -6.03 3.44
CA ALA A 34 -2.48 -6.29 3.75
C ALA A 34 -1.55 -5.09 3.50
N HIS A 35 -2.04 -4.03 2.86
CA HIS A 35 -1.32 -2.76 2.75
C HIS A 35 -0.92 -2.19 4.13
N ARG A 36 -1.55 -2.62 5.21
CA ARG A 36 -1.20 -2.24 6.59
C ARG A 36 0.15 -2.81 7.03
N TYR A 37 0.59 -3.92 6.45
CA TYR A 37 1.83 -4.63 6.79
C TYR A 37 2.98 -4.32 5.81
N ARG A 38 3.05 -3.11 5.26
CA ARG A 38 4.13 -2.68 4.36
C ARG A 38 5.39 -2.22 5.10
N ASN A 39 5.26 -1.89 6.38
CA ASN A 39 6.38 -1.45 7.19
C ASN A 39 6.99 -2.62 7.94
N GLU A 40 8.17 -3.06 7.49
CA GLU A 40 8.93 -4.16 8.07
C GLU A 40 9.43 -3.91 9.49
N LEU A 41 9.40 -2.65 9.94
CA LEU A 41 9.87 -2.26 11.27
C LEU A 41 8.79 -2.38 12.36
N THR A 42 7.58 -2.80 12.01
CA THR A 42 6.49 -2.99 12.97
C THR A 42 6.51 -4.39 13.57
N ASP A 43 6.08 -4.49 14.82
CA ASP A 43 5.96 -5.76 15.53
C ASP A 43 4.96 -6.69 14.82
N ASP A 44 3.85 -6.17 14.35
CA ASP A 44 2.85 -6.91 13.58
C ASP A 44 3.45 -7.57 12.34
N TYR A 45 4.28 -6.83 11.59
CA TYR A 45 4.97 -7.39 10.42
C TYR A 45 5.92 -8.51 10.84
N THR A 46 6.68 -8.31 11.90
CA THR A 46 7.64 -9.29 12.41
C THR A 46 6.94 -10.59 12.83
N LEU A 47 5.81 -10.48 13.53
CA LEU A 47 5.00 -11.62 13.92
C LEU A 47 4.43 -12.36 12.72
N LEU A 48 3.84 -11.64 11.75
CA LEU A 48 3.30 -12.23 10.52
C LEU A 48 4.40 -12.92 9.69
N HIS A 49 5.56 -12.28 9.58
CA HIS A 49 6.70 -12.86 8.87
C HIS A 49 7.21 -14.13 9.55
N SER A 50 7.30 -14.14 10.87
CA SER A 50 7.66 -15.32 11.66
C SER A 50 6.62 -16.44 11.52
N LEU A 51 5.34 -16.08 11.59
CA LEU A 51 4.24 -17.02 11.42
C LEU A 51 4.22 -17.65 10.02
N SER A 52 4.45 -16.85 8.98
CA SER A 52 4.48 -17.36 7.60
C SER A 52 5.57 -18.43 7.38
N ARG A 53 6.61 -18.43 8.22
CA ARG A 53 7.77 -19.33 8.15
C ARG A 53 7.83 -20.37 9.27
N SER A 54 6.91 -20.35 10.20
CA SER A 54 6.90 -21.29 11.35
C SER A 54 6.75 -22.75 10.90
N ASN A 55 6.20 -22.99 9.71
CA ASN A 55 6.09 -24.33 9.10
C ASN A 55 6.35 -24.21 7.59
N ALA A 56 7.16 -25.11 7.05
CA ALA A 56 7.52 -25.12 5.62
C ALA A 56 6.32 -25.31 4.67
N GLY A 57 5.23 -25.88 5.16
CA GLY A 57 3.99 -26.08 4.41
C GLY A 57 3.03 -24.87 4.46
N ASN A 58 3.33 -23.84 5.24
CA ASN A 58 2.49 -22.67 5.33
C ASN A 58 2.33 -21.98 3.97
N LYS A 59 1.12 -21.50 3.72
CA LYS A 59 0.80 -20.70 2.54
C LYS A 59 0.21 -19.37 2.96
N VAL A 60 0.51 -18.35 2.18
CA VAL A 60 0.03 -16.99 2.45
C VAL A 60 -0.70 -16.47 1.23
N VAL A 61 -1.91 -15.95 1.44
CA VAL A 61 -2.69 -15.21 0.46
C VAL A 61 -2.84 -13.78 0.97
N ILE A 62 -2.45 -12.83 0.16
CA ILE A 62 -2.50 -11.40 0.46
C ILE A 62 -3.61 -10.77 -0.36
N LEU A 63 -4.55 -10.11 0.31
CA LEU A 63 -5.62 -9.34 -0.31
C LEU A 63 -5.37 -7.86 -0.03
N THR A 64 -5.30 -7.06 -1.08
CA THR A 64 -5.15 -5.59 -0.96
C THR A 64 -5.58 -4.90 -2.24
N ALA A 65 -6.26 -3.76 -2.09
CA ALA A 65 -6.58 -2.89 -3.23
C ALA A 65 -5.36 -2.03 -3.64
N THR A 66 -4.44 -1.77 -2.72
CA THR A 66 -3.32 -0.84 -2.90
C THR A 66 -1.99 -1.47 -2.46
N PRO A 67 -1.45 -2.44 -3.23
CA PRO A 67 -0.20 -3.11 -2.87
C PRO A 67 1.02 -2.16 -2.91
N PHE A 68 0.91 -1.10 -3.68
CA PHE A 68 1.92 -0.06 -3.87
C PHE A 68 1.35 1.29 -3.41
N ASN A 69 2.09 2.00 -2.58
CA ASN A 69 1.69 3.33 -2.14
C ASN A 69 2.64 4.40 -2.72
N ASN A 70 3.89 4.40 -2.32
CA ASN A 70 4.84 5.43 -2.73
C ASN A 70 6.27 4.91 -2.95
N ASP A 71 6.54 3.63 -2.70
CA ASP A 71 7.91 3.10 -2.74
C ASP A 71 7.90 1.61 -3.14
N PRO A 72 8.77 1.16 -4.05
CA PRO A 72 8.91 -0.26 -4.38
C PRO A 72 9.19 -1.16 -3.17
N LYS A 73 9.78 -0.61 -2.09
CA LYS A 73 9.99 -1.36 -0.84
C LYS A 73 8.69 -1.83 -0.20
N ASP A 74 7.58 -1.10 -0.38
CA ASP A 74 6.28 -1.48 0.17
C ASP A 74 5.80 -2.81 -0.42
N VAL A 75 5.97 -2.97 -1.74
CA VAL A 75 5.65 -4.22 -2.43
C VAL A 75 6.62 -5.33 -2.01
N PHE A 76 7.90 -4.99 -1.88
CA PHE A 76 8.90 -5.98 -1.46
C PHE A 76 8.63 -6.52 -0.06
N ALA A 77 8.21 -5.66 0.88
CA ALA A 77 7.80 -6.09 2.21
C ALA A 77 6.66 -7.13 2.15
N LEU A 78 5.62 -6.85 1.36
CA LEU A 78 4.51 -7.78 1.19
C LEU A 78 4.95 -9.09 0.52
N VAL A 79 5.81 -9.02 -0.49
CA VAL A 79 6.34 -10.22 -1.17
C VAL A 79 7.14 -11.07 -0.20
N LYS A 80 7.89 -10.49 0.72
CA LYS A 80 8.66 -11.22 1.74
C LYS A 80 7.80 -12.03 2.71
N LEU A 81 6.53 -11.71 2.86
CA LEU A 81 5.62 -12.51 3.70
C LEU A 81 5.36 -13.92 3.12
N PHE A 82 5.47 -14.11 1.80
CA PHE A 82 5.21 -15.40 1.16
C PHE A 82 6.35 -15.93 0.28
N GLN A 83 7.41 -15.16 0.06
CA GLN A 83 8.59 -15.55 -0.70
C GLN A 83 9.85 -15.41 0.14
N THR A 84 10.78 -16.35 0.01
CA THR A 84 12.14 -16.21 0.52
C THR A 84 12.98 -15.48 -0.52
N PRO A 85 13.42 -14.24 -0.26
CA PRO A 85 13.97 -13.40 -1.33
C PRO A 85 15.22 -13.93 -2.01
N GLY A 86 16.07 -14.67 -1.28
CA GLY A 86 17.28 -15.29 -1.83
C GLY A 86 17.05 -16.63 -2.53
N GLN A 87 15.87 -17.22 -2.37
CA GLN A 87 15.48 -18.52 -2.95
C GLN A 87 14.04 -18.43 -3.42
N SER A 88 13.81 -17.56 -4.39
CA SER A 88 12.46 -17.33 -4.92
C SER A 88 11.94 -18.55 -5.68
N THR A 89 10.67 -18.88 -5.45
CA THR A 89 9.95 -19.87 -6.25
C THR A 89 9.34 -19.28 -7.53
N ILE A 90 9.53 -17.97 -7.75
CA ILE A 90 9.08 -17.27 -8.96
C ILE A 90 10.07 -17.61 -10.08
N ARG A 91 9.63 -18.40 -11.05
CA ARG A 91 10.47 -18.94 -12.14
C ARG A 91 11.20 -17.89 -12.97
N SER A 92 10.69 -16.67 -13.02
CA SER A 92 11.26 -15.57 -13.82
C SER A 92 12.38 -14.80 -13.10
N VAL A 93 12.65 -15.10 -11.81
CA VAL A 93 13.57 -14.30 -11.00
C VAL A 93 14.35 -15.19 -10.03
N ASP A 94 15.63 -15.38 -10.30
CA ASP A 94 16.50 -16.19 -9.44
C ASP A 94 16.77 -15.52 -8.08
N ASN A 95 16.84 -14.20 -8.03
CA ASN A 95 17.12 -13.44 -6.81
C ASN A 95 16.25 -12.17 -6.70
N LEU A 96 15.14 -12.31 -6.00
CA LEU A 96 14.23 -11.19 -5.74
C LEU A 96 14.89 -10.06 -4.94
N SER A 97 15.75 -10.39 -3.98
CA SER A 97 16.44 -9.37 -3.17
C SER A 97 17.28 -8.44 -4.04
N LEU A 98 18.03 -8.99 -4.99
CA LEU A 98 18.86 -8.20 -5.88
C LEU A 98 18.00 -7.27 -6.76
N ARG A 99 16.98 -7.83 -7.40
CA ARG A 99 16.10 -7.08 -8.29
C ARG A 99 15.34 -5.97 -7.58
N PHE A 100 14.77 -6.25 -6.43
CA PHE A 100 14.10 -5.21 -5.64
C PHE A 100 15.07 -4.15 -5.12
N ARG A 101 16.30 -4.53 -4.75
CA ARG A 101 17.33 -3.56 -4.34
C ARG A 101 17.64 -2.58 -5.48
N GLU A 102 17.87 -3.08 -6.69
CA GLU A 102 18.12 -2.24 -7.87
C GLU A 102 16.97 -1.26 -8.12
N LEU A 103 15.71 -1.74 -8.08
CA LEU A 103 14.53 -0.90 -8.24
C LEU A 103 14.39 0.16 -7.15
N ILE A 104 14.61 -0.21 -5.89
CA ILE A 104 14.54 0.70 -4.75
C ILE A 104 15.62 1.79 -4.86
N GLU A 105 16.84 1.43 -5.28
CA GLU A 105 17.91 2.39 -5.47
C GLU A 105 17.64 3.35 -6.64
N ARG A 106 17.15 2.83 -7.78
CA ARG A 106 16.71 3.67 -8.91
C ARG A 106 15.63 4.64 -8.48
N TYR A 107 14.62 4.16 -7.76
CA TYR A 107 13.53 4.99 -7.26
C TYR A 107 14.03 6.08 -6.29
N LYS A 108 14.95 5.75 -5.37
CA LYS A 108 15.57 6.73 -4.47
C LYS A 108 16.34 7.82 -5.23
N LYS A 109 17.10 7.43 -6.25
CA LYS A 109 17.83 8.39 -7.11
C LYS A 109 16.85 9.31 -7.84
N LEU A 110 15.80 8.76 -8.45
CA LEU A 110 14.76 9.54 -9.11
C LEU A 110 14.13 10.55 -8.14
N ARG A 111 13.77 10.11 -6.93
CA ARG A 111 13.17 10.96 -5.91
C ARG A 111 14.12 12.07 -5.42
N SER A 112 15.42 11.81 -5.34
CA SER A 112 16.43 12.81 -5.00
C SER A 112 16.63 13.82 -6.13
N SER A 113 16.58 13.38 -7.37
CA SER A 113 16.69 14.25 -8.56
C SER A 113 15.49 15.17 -8.71
N LEU A 114 14.29 14.72 -8.36
CA LEU A 114 13.09 15.55 -8.27
C LEU A 114 13.28 16.75 -7.33
N ARG A 115 13.85 16.49 -6.14
CA ARG A 115 14.09 17.55 -5.14
C ARG A 115 15.19 18.55 -5.55
N SER A 116 16.11 18.14 -6.39
CA SER A 116 17.24 18.95 -6.86
C SER A 116 17.02 19.56 -8.23
N SER A 117 15.84 19.40 -8.84
CA SER A 117 15.48 19.90 -10.19
C SER A 117 16.51 19.56 -11.27
N LYS A 118 17.15 18.39 -11.15
CA LYS A 118 18.20 17.93 -12.09
C LYS A 118 17.67 17.23 -13.33
N LEU A 119 16.42 16.81 -13.32
CA LEU A 119 15.77 16.10 -14.41
C LEU A 119 14.61 16.92 -14.97
N THR A 120 14.37 16.77 -16.25
CA THR A 120 13.20 17.32 -16.92
C THR A 120 11.93 16.53 -16.55
N PRO A 121 10.72 17.12 -16.67
CA PRO A 121 9.47 16.41 -16.44
C PRO A 121 9.30 15.15 -17.29
N ASP A 122 9.81 15.14 -18.52
CA ASP A 122 9.74 14.01 -19.44
C ASP A 122 10.64 12.87 -18.97
N GLU A 123 11.90 13.18 -18.61
CA GLU A 123 12.84 12.17 -18.07
C GLU A 123 12.31 11.54 -16.78
N ILE A 124 11.68 12.32 -15.90
CA ILE A 124 11.04 11.82 -14.68
C ILE A 124 9.90 10.85 -15.01
N THR A 125 9.08 11.26 -15.98
CA THR A 125 7.92 10.46 -16.40
C THR A 125 8.37 9.12 -17.01
N ASP A 126 9.40 9.13 -17.83
CA ASP A 126 9.91 7.93 -18.50
C ASP A 126 10.58 6.97 -17.51
N GLU A 127 11.46 7.47 -16.63
CA GLU A 127 12.08 6.65 -15.59
C GLU A 127 11.03 6.05 -14.63
N THR A 128 10.00 6.83 -14.28
CA THR A 128 8.88 6.34 -13.46
C THR A 128 8.13 5.20 -14.15
N LYS A 129 7.87 5.32 -15.44
CA LYS A 129 7.22 4.26 -16.24
C LYS A 129 8.06 3.00 -16.30
N GLU A 130 9.38 3.14 -16.51
CA GLU A 130 10.30 2.00 -16.55
C GLU A 130 10.32 1.25 -15.22
N ILE A 131 10.50 1.95 -14.11
CA ILE A 131 10.47 1.35 -12.75
C ILE A 131 9.13 0.64 -12.52
N ALA A 132 8.01 1.25 -12.88
CA ALA A 132 6.70 0.66 -12.72
C ALA A 132 6.49 -0.59 -13.58
N GLN A 133 7.00 -0.59 -14.82
CA GLN A 133 6.94 -1.75 -15.71
C GLN A 133 7.79 -2.90 -15.21
N GLU A 134 9.00 -2.61 -14.74
CA GLU A 134 9.90 -3.62 -14.21
C GLU A 134 9.34 -4.24 -12.92
N LEU A 135 8.85 -3.41 -11.99
CA LEU A 135 8.15 -3.88 -10.80
C LEU A 135 6.97 -4.79 -11.15
N ARG A 136 6.16 -4.39 -12.13
CA ARG A 136 5.03 -5.21 -12.61
C ARG A 136 5.49 -6.58 -13.11
N ARG A 137 6.54 -6.63 -13.92
CA ARG A 137 7.08 -7.91 -14.45
C ARG A 137 7.56 -8.84 -13.33
N LEU A 138 8.14 -8.27 -12.27
CA LEU A 138 8.60 -9.06 -11.11
C LEU A 138 7.47 -9.71 -10.34
N ILE A 139 6.34 -9.01 -10.18
CA ILE A 139 5.24 -9.46 -9.32
C ILE A 139 4.09 -10.12 -10.09
N GLU A 140 4.00 -9.91 -11.41
CA GLU A 140 2.93 -10.46 -12.25
C GLU A 140 2.69 -11.98 -12.08
N PRO A 141 3.74 -12.83 -11.97
CA PRO A 141 3.54 -14.26 -11.81
C PRO A 141 2.83 -14.68 -10.53
N VAL A 142 2.81 -13.83 -9.51
CA VAL A 142 2.24 -14.11 -8.18
C VAL A 142 1.03 -13.26 -7.83
N ILE A 143 0.63 -12.35 -8.73
CA ILE A 143 -0.51 -11.46 -8.52
C ILE A 143 -1.70 -11.88 -9.39
N VAL A 144 -2.86 -11.95 -8.76
CA VAL A 144 -4.14 -12.06 -9.45
C VAL A 144 -4.85 -10.71 -9.37
N ARG A 145 -4.74 -9.93 -10.44
CA ARG A 145 -5.42 -8.63 -10.53
C ARG A 145 -6.83 -8.78 -11.11
N ARG A 146 -7.77 -8.04 -10.54
CA ARG A 146 -9.13 -7.89 -11.06
C ARG A 146 -9.57 -6.44 -10.92
N SER A 147 -9.57 -5.69 -12.00
CA SER A 147 -10.10 -4.32 -12.05
C SER A 147 -11.53 -4.32 -12.59
N ARG A 148 -12.26 -3.21 -12.39
CA ARG A 148 -13.58 -3.02 -13.02
C ARG A 148 -13.49 -3.11 -14.54
N ILE A 149 -12.40 -2.58 -15.12
CA ILE A 149 -12.16 -2.64 -16.57
C ILE A 149 -11.99 -4.10 -16.99
N ASP A 150 -11.21 -4.91 -16.27
CA ASP A 150 -11.05 -6.34 -16.57
C ASP A 150 -12.40 -7.08 -16.53
N LEU A 151 -13.22 -6.76 -15.53
CA LEU A 151 -14.56 -7.36 -15.39
C LEU A 151 -15.50 -6.98 -16.53
N GLN A 152 -15.36 -5.78 -17.10
CA GLN A 152 -16.20 -5.29 -18.20
C GLN A 152 -15.69 -5.72 -19.58
N THR A 153 -14.38 -5.87 -19.77
CA THR A 153 -13.76 -6.15 -21.07
C THR A 153 -13.54 -7.63 -21.32
N ILE A 154 -13.18 -8.42 -20.31
CA ILE A 154 -12.97 -9.86 -20.46
C ILE A 154 -14.32 -10.56 -20.61
N SER A 155 -14.58 -11.18 -21.76
CA SER A 155 -15.87 -11.77 -22.14
C SER A 155 -16.47 -12.69 -21.08
N ARG A 156 -15.62 -13.54 -20.44
CA ARG A 156 -16.07 -14.45 -19.39
C ARG A 156 -16.71 -13.72 -18.20
N TYR A 157 -16.07 -12.65 -17.74
CA TYR A 157 -16.57 -11.87 -16.60
C TYR A 157 -17.73 -10.99 -16.98
N ARG A 158 -17.65 -10.32 -18.14
CA ARG A 158 -18.75 -9.52 -18.67
C ARG A 158 -20.06 -10.31 -18.79
N ASN A 159 -19.98 -11.53 -19.31
CA ASN A 159 -21.16 -12.38 -19.45
C ASN A 159 -21.75 -12.78 -18.09
N ASN A 160 -20.91 -12.98 -17.07
CA ASN A 160 -21.36 -13.22 -15.70
C ASN A 160 -22.06 -12.02 -15.09
N LEU A 161 -21.52 -10.80 -15.29
CA LEU A 161 -22.15 -9.57 -14.81
C LEU A 161 -23.53 -9.38 -15.44
N ILE A 162 -23.63 -9.57 -16.76
CA ILE A 162 -24.91 -9.47 -17.49
C ILE A 162 -25.91 -10.49 -16.94
N LYS A 163 -25.52 -11.75 -16.74
CA LYS A 163 -26.41 -12.80 -16.21
C LYS A 163 -26.91 -12.50 -14.80
N GLN A 164 -26.11 -11.79 -13.99
CA GLN A 164 -26.46 -11.43 -12.62
C GLN A 164 -27.14 -10.05 -12.52
N GLY A 165 -27.32 -9.35 -13.65
CA GLY A 165 -27.91 -7.99 -13.67
C GLY A 165 -27.03 -6.94 -12.97
N ILE A 166 -25.71 -7.20 -12.84
CA ILE A 166 -24.78 -6.29 -12.16
C ILE A 166 -24.25 -5.27 -13.18
N ALA A 167 -24.49 -3.99 -12.89
CA ALA A 167 -23.88 -2.88 -13.61
C ALA A 167 -23.01 -2.05 -12.66
N PHE A 168 -21.87 -1.60 -13.13
CA PHE A 168 -21.04 -0.66 -12.38
C PHE A 168 -21.52 0.77 -12.60
N ALA A 169 -21.49 1.57 -11.54
CA ALA A 169 -21.75 3.00 -11.64
C ALA A 169 -20.75 3.64 -12.61
N LYS A 170 -21.24 4.53 -13.47
CA LYS A 170 -20.40 5.38 -14.31
C LYS A 170 -19.79 6.45 -13.42
N VAL A 171 -18.46 6.58 -13.48
CA VAL A 171 -17.77 7.68 -12.82
C VAL A 171 -17.77 8.84 -13.79
N GLU A 172 -18.43 9.93 -13.42
CA GLU A 172 -18.36 11.19 -14.14
C GLU A 172 -17.19 12.02 -13.62
N GLY A 173 -16.74 12.99 -14.39
CA GLY A 173 -15.65 13.87 -13.97
C GLY A 173 -16.05 14.70 -12.73
N PRO A 174 -15.09 15.24 -12.01
CA PRO A 174 -15.39 16.12 -10.89
C PRO A 174 -16.09 17.38 -11.40
N GLU A 175 -17.19 17.75 -10.74
CA GLU A 175 -17.85 19.02 -10.96
C GLU A 175 -17.27 20.05 -9.99
N LEU A 176 -16.98 21.25 -10.51
CA LEU A 176 -16.54 22.36 -9.68
C LEU A 176 -17.77 22.91 -8.93
N LEU A 177 -17.78 22.75 -7.63
CA LEU A 177 -18.75 23.41 -6.76
C LEU A 177 -18.21 24.79 -6.39
N GLU A 178 -18.74 25.82 -7.04
CA GLU A 178 -18.43 27.20 -6.69
C GLU A 178 -19.36 27.64 -5.55
N TYR A 179 -18.78 28.29 -4.57
CA TYR A 179 -19.53 28.90 -3.48
C TYR A 179 -18.93 30.25 -3.14
N GLU A 180 -19.77 31.19 -2.79
CA GLU A 180 -19.33 32.50 -2.34
C GLU A 180 -19.19 32.53 -0.82
N LEU A 181 -18.03 32.92 -0.32
CA LEU A 181 -17.80 33.08 1.12
C LEU A 181 -18.43 34.35 1.70
N GLY A 182 -18.85 35.27 0.82
CA GLY A 182 -19.43 36.53 1.24
C GLY A 182 -18.57 37.29 2.25
N ASP A 183 -19.18 37.75 3.33
CA ASP A 183 -18.50 38.52 4.38
C ASP A 183 -17.44 37.70 5.15
N LEU A 184 -17.44 36.38 4.99
CA LEU A 184 -16.44 35.50 5.63
C LEU A 184 -15.15 35.36 4.81
N PHE A 185 -15.09 35.95 3.61
CA PHE A 185 -13.93 35.82 2.73
C PHE A 185 -12.67 36.40 3.37
N ASP A 186 -12.75 37.61 3.90
CA ASP A 186 -11.61 38.28 4.55
C ASP A 186 -11.15 37.54 5.80
N LEU A 187 -12.11 37.05 6.61
CA LEU A 187 -11.80 36.21 7.78
C LEU A 187 -11.08 34.92 7.37
N TYR A 188 -11.56 34.27 6.30
CA TYR A 188 -10.92 33.07 5.78
C TYR A 188 -9.50 33.30 5.29
N LEU A 189 -9.28 34.36 4.49
CA LEU A 189 -7.95 34.72 3.98
C LEU A 189 -6.98 35.08 5.12
N ASN A 190 -7.40 35.92 6.08
CA ASN A 190 -6.58 36.30 7.22
C ASN A 190 -6.23 35.08 8.08
N THR A 191 -7.17 34.16 8.25
CA THR A 191 -6.93 32.90 8.98
C THR A 191 -5.92 32.01 8.24
N LEU A 192 -6.08 31.86 6.93
CA LEU A 192 -5.12 31.10 6.10
C LEU A 192 -3.73 31.72 6.16
N GLU A 193 -3.62 33.02 5.98
CA GLU A 193 -2.35 33.75 6.01
C GLU A 193 -1.65 33.58 7.37
N THR A 194 -2.41 33.68 8.46
CA THR A 194 -1.90 33.44 9.81
C THR A 194 -1.43 32.00 9.99
N LEU A 195 -2.20 31.01 9.49
CA LEU A 195 -1.86 29.59 9.63
C LEU A 195 -0.68 29.15 8.73
N THR A 196 -0.50 29.79 7.57
CA THR A 196 0.55 29.45 6.61
C THR A 196 1.79 30.32 6.72
N ASN A 197 1.81 31.31 7.63
CA ASN A 197 2.94 32.19 7.84
C ASN A 197 4.18 31.37 8.23
N GLU A 198 5.31 31.62 7.55
CA GLU A 198 6.55 30.86 7.77
C GLU A 198 7.18 31.11 9.14
N ASP A 199 6.99 32.32 9.72
CA ASP A 199 7.61 32.72 10.99
C ASP A 199 6.72 32.38 12.20
N HIS A 200 5.41 32.52 12.07
CA HIS A 200 4.46 32.47 13.19
C HIS A 200 3.28 31.52 12.96
N GLY A 201 3.22 30.86 11.80
CA GLY A 201 2.15 29.96 11.43
C GLY A 201 2.20 28.61 12.14
N PHE A 202 1.13 27.87 12.00
CA PHE A 202 0.99 26.51 12.56
C PHE A 202 1.32 25.45 11.52
N GLU A 203 2.56 25.42 11.03
CA GLU A 203 2.98 24.46 10.03
C GLU A 203 2.72 23.01 10.49
N GLY A 204 1.83 22.32 9.79
CA GLY A 204 1.44 20.97 10.12
C GLY A 204 0.49 20.81 11.31
N ALA A 205 -0.06 21.89 11.88
CA ALA A 205 -1.02 21.85 13.02
C ALA A 205 -2.20 20.90 12.75
N ARG A 206 -2.68 20.82 11.52
CA ARG A 206 -3.73 19.90 11.09
C ARG A 206 -3.37 18.42 11.32
N TYR A 207 -2.08 18.08 11.24
CA TYR A 207 -1.60 16.68 11.36
C TYR A 207 -0.93 16.40 12.71
N LYS A 208 -0.51 17.46 13.42
CA LYS A 208 0.19 17.36 14.70
C LYS A 208 -0.32 18.40 15.71
N PRO A 209 -1.61 18.44 15.99
CA PRO A 209 -2.18 19.48 16.87
C PRO A 209 -1.57 19.48 18.28
N VAL A 210 -1.16 18.31 18.78
CA VAL A 210 -0.57 18.16 20.13
C VAL A 210 0.74 18.94 20.28
N THR A 211 1.48 19.19 19.18
CA THR A 211 2.73 19.97 19.21
C THR A 211 2.51 21.42 19.58
N TYR A 212 1.31 21.93 19.33
CA TYR A 212 0.92 23.33 19.56
C TYR A 212 0.11 23.55 20.85
N ILE A 213 -0.08 22.50 21.65
CA ILE A 213 -0.71 22.61 22.94
C ILE A 213 0.35 22.98 23.99
N LEU A 214 0.13 24.05 24.71
CA LEU A 214 1.00 24.48 25.79
C LEU A 214 1.07 23.42 26.91
N ASP A 215 2.25 23.25 27.49
CA ASP A 215 2.55 22.17 28.46
C ASP A 215 1.62 22.10 29.66
N GLU A 216 1.02 23.24 30.08
CA GLU A 216 0.04 23.29 31.18
C GLU A 216 -1.29 22.55 30.91
N LYS A 217 -1.52 22.06 29.69
CA LYS A 217 -2.76 21.38 29.28
C LYS A 217 -2.51 19.99 28.64
N ARG A 218 -1.30 19.46 28.79
CA ARG A 218 -0.98 18.10 28.38
C ARG A 218 -1.48 17.06 29.36
#